data_a0ed13ee08f67905e80609d380c74364
#
_entry.id   a0ed13ee08f67905e80609d380c74364
#
_cell.length_a   1.000
_cell.length_b   1.000
_cell.length_c   1.000
_cell.angle_alpha   90.00
_cell.angle_beta   90.00
_cell.angle_gamma   90.00
#
_symmetry.space_group_name_H-M   'P 1'
#
loop_
_entity.id
_entity.type
_entity.pdbx_description
1 polymer ?
#
loop_
_entity_poly.entity_id
_entity_poly.type
_entity_poly.pdbx_seq_one_letter_code
_entity_poly.pdbx_strand_id
1 'polypeptide(L)'
;MIGILIADDHFIVREGLKQIVSDVPDMVVVDEASDGQEALKKALAGSFDIIILDISMPLKGGLDVLQELKQQKPDANVLVLSVHPEEHYAMRVLKAGASGYLTKESAPDELVMAIRRISQGRKYITNSLAEKLAGVIERPTDVPLHSTLSEREFRVMVMIASGYSIKQISEDLFLSIKTVSTYRTRILKKMNFKNNSELIRYSIEHGLGND
;
A
#
# COMPACT_ATOMS: atom_id res chain seq x y z
N MET A 1 7.67 12.26 22.77
CA MET A 1 6.94 12.86 21.64
C MET A 1 7.18 11.97 20.44
N ILE A 2 6.14 11.52 19.76
CA ILE A 2 6.23 10.59 18.63
C ILE A 2 6.49 11.40 17.35
N GLY A 3 7.67 11.22 16.77
CA GLY A 3 8.09 11.89 15.53
C GLY A 3 7.61 11.15 14.28
N ILE A 4 6.85 11.83 13.41
CA ILE A 4 6.15 11.24 12.28
C ILE A 4 6.70 11.80 10.97
N LEU A 5 6.99 10.91 10.00
CA LEU A 5 7.13 11.25 8.58
C LEU A 5 5.81 10.92 7.87
N ILE A 6 5.26 11.88 7.10
CA ILE A 6 4.08 11.67 6.27
C ILE A 6 4.52 11.62 4.80
N ALA A 7 4.19 10.54 4.10
CA ALA A 7 4.46 10.35 2.68
C ALA A 7 3.16 10.05 1.91
N ASP A 8 2.69 11.03 1.16
CA ASP A 8 1.47 10.96 0.34
C ASP A 8 1.59 11.98 -0.80
N ASP A 9 1.17 11.66 -2.02
CA ASP A 9 1.26 12.60 -3.14
C ASP A 9 0.10 13.62 -3.17
N HIS A 10 -0.98 13.36 -2.40
CA HIS A 10 -2.13 14.26 -2.29
C HIS A 10 -1.90 15.32 -1.21
N PHE A 11 -1.71 16.56 -1.62
CA PHE A 11 -1.50 17.69 -0.70
C PHE A 11 -2.59 17.80 0.38
N ILE A 12 -3.87 17.67 -0.01
CA ILE A 12 -5.01 17.79 0.92
C ILE A 12 -4.96 16.69 2.00
N VAL A 13 -4.57 15.47 1.63
CA VAL A 13 -4.43 14.36 2.58
C VAL A 13 -3.31 14.66 3.58
N ARG A 14 -2.15 15.13 3.11
CA ARG A 14 -1.04 15.51 4.01
C ARG A 14 -1.45 16.61 4.99
N GLU A 15 -2.15 17.67 4.52
CA GLU A 15 -2.65 18.73 5.41
C GLU A 15 -3.64 18.19 6.43
N GLY A 16 -4.58 17.32 6.02
CA GLY A 16 -5.51 16.68 6.93
C GLY A 16 -4.82 15.83 8.00
N LEU A 17 -3.81 15.04 7.61
CA LEU A 17 -3.02 14.24 8.54
C LEU A 17 -2.22 15.11 9.51
N LYS A 18 -1.63 16.22 9.04
CA LYS A 18 -0.92 17.19 9.90
C LYS A 18 -1.87 17.80 10.93
N GLN A 19 -3.08 18.16 10.54
CA GLN A 19 -4.09 18.67 11.45
C GLN A 19 -4.45 17.64 12.53
N ILE A 20 -4.75 16.39 12.15
CA ILE A 20 -5.06 15.32 13.11
C ILE A 20 -3.91 15.11 14.09
N VAL A 21 -2.67 15.11 13.62
CA VAL A 21 -1.47 14.94 14.46
C VAL A 21 -1.27 16.14 15.39
N SER A 22 -1.49 17.37 14.91
CA SER A 22 -1.32 18.60 15.71
C SER A 22 -2.29 18.71 16.88
N ASP A 23 -3.46 18.07 16.77
CA ASP A 23 -4.47 18.04 17.85
C ASP A 23 -4.09 17.06 18.98
N VAL A 24 -2.99 16.31 18.84
CA VAL A 24 -2.52 15.28 19.77
C VAL A 24 -1.20 15.70 20.42
N PRO A 25 -1.19 16.03 21.74
CA PRO A 25 -0.02 16.66 22.38
C PRO A 25 1.28 15.84 22.41
N ASP A 26 1.20 14.51 22.25
CA ASP A 26 2.35 13.59 22.29
C ASP A 26 2.88 13.22 20.91
N MET A 27 2.38 13.87 19.84
CA MET A 27 2.77 13.61 18.45
C MET A 27 3.27 14.87 17.75
N VAL A 28 4.14 14.70 16.76
CA VAL A 28 4.63 15.79 15.90
C VAL A 28 4.98 15.27 14.52
N VAL A 29 4.54 15.99 13.49
CA VAL A 29 5.03 15.76 12.12
C VAL A 29 6.42 16.40 12.00
N VAL A 30 7.43 15.58 11.79
CA VAL A 30 8.83 16.00 11.67
C VAL A 30 9.17 16.37 10.22
N ASP A 31 8.63 15.62 9.27
CA ASP A 31 8.88 15.84 7.84
C ASP A 31 7.72 15.30 7.00
N GLU A 32 7.66 15.69 5.74
CA GLU A 32 6.69 15.21 4.76
C GLU A 32 7.36 14.90 3.42
N ALA A 33 6.76 14.00 2.63
CA ALA A 33 7.22 13.66 1.29
C ALA A 33 6.01 13.59 0.33
N SER A 34 6.20 14.06 -0.89
CA SER A 34 5.18 14.14 -1.94
C SER A 34 5.28 13.04 -3.00
N ASP A 35 6.30 12.21 -2.93
CA ASP A 35 6.50 11.05 -3.80
C ASP A 35 7.33 9.96 -3.11
N GLY A 36 7.35 8.77 -3.74
CA GLY A 36 8.02 7.62 -3.14
C GLY A 36 9.55 7.69 -3.12
N GLN A 37 10.18 8.47 -4.02
CA GLN A 37 11.64 8.64 -4.00
C GLN A 37 12.06 9.56 -2.85
N GLU A 38 11.33 10.66 -2.69
CA GLU A 38 11.52 11.59 -1.58
C GLU A 38 11.27 10.88 -0.23
N ALA A 39 10.16 10.11 -0.15
CA ALA A 39 9.81 9.34 1.03
C ALA A 39 10.92 8.39 1.46
N LEU A 40 11.45 7.60 0.52
CA LEU A 40 12.55 6.67 0.82
C LEU A 40 13.81 7.41 1.26
N LYS A 41 14.20 8.46 0.54
CA LYS A 41 15.38 9.27 0.87
C LYS A 41 15.31 9.83 2.28
N LYS A 42 14.17 10.45 2.64
CA LYS A 42 13.96 11.05 3.97
C LYS A 42 13.89 9.98 5.06
N ALA A 43 13.16 8.88 4.82
CA ALA A 43 13.07 7.76 5.74
C ALA A 43 14.42 7.11 6.05
N LEU A 44 15.33 7.04 5.07
CA LEU A 44 16.68 6.52 5.26
C LEU A 44 17.61 7.51 5.98
N ALA A 45 17.50 8.80 5.68
CA ALA A 45 18.37 9.83 6.25
C ALA A 45 17.96 10.26 7.66
N GLY A 46 16.64 10.29 7.94
CA GLY A 46 16.08 10.76 9.19
C GLY A 46 15.88 9.65 10.24
N SER A 47 15.45 10.08 11.42
CA SER A 47 15.01 9.21 12.51
C SER A 47 13.55 9.56 12.83
N PHE A 48 12.65 8.64 12.61
CA PHE A 48 11.22 8.80 12.83
C PHE A 48 10.71 7.62 13.66
N ASP A 49 9.83 7.90 14.62
CA ASP A 49 9.18 6.84 15.41
C ASP A 49 8.18 6.07 14.57
N ILE A 50 7.57 6.75 13.57
CA ILE A 50 6.65 6.13 12.62
C ILE A 50 6.70 6.86 11.27
N ILE A 51 6.48 6.10 10.20
CA ILE A 51 6.33 6.59 8.83
C ILE A 51 4.91 6.24 8.38
N ILE A 52 4.10 7.25 8.08
CA ILE A 52 2.81 7.09 7.41
C ILE A 52 3.08 7.11 5.91
N LEU A 53 2.71 6.03 5.21
CA LEU A 53 3.11 5.79 3.83
C LEU A 53 1.90 5.46 2.96
N ASP A 54 1.61 6.31 1.98
CA ASP A 54 0.65 5.96 0.92
C ASP A 54 1.24 4.92 -0.04
N ILE A 55 0.38 4.01 -0.51
CA ILE A 55 0.76 3.01 -1.51
C ILE A 55 0.85 3.63 -2.91
N SER A 56 -0.04 4.56 -3.23
CA SER A 56 -0.32 5.01 -4.59
C SER A 56 0.47 6.25 -5.01
N MET A 57 1.73 6.34 -4.64
CA MET A 57 2.58 7.48 -4.98
C MET A 57 3.22 7.39 -6.37
N PRO A 58 3.49 8.54 -7.05
CA PRO A 58 4.24 8.60 -8.29
C PRO A 58 5.72 8.26 -8.11
N LEU A 59 6.45 8.08 -9.22
CA LEU A 59 7.87 7.75 -9.33
C LEU A 59 8.22 6.39 -8.71
N LYS A 60 7.93 6.17 -7.44
CA LYS A 60 8.14 4.92 -6.73
C LYS A 60 6.92 4.60 -5.88
N GLY A 61 6.29 3.44 -6.11
CA GLY A 61 5.11 3.01 -5.34
C GLY A 61 5.45 2.77 -3.86
N GLY A 62 4.47 3.00 -2.98
CA GLY A 62 4.71 2.87 -1.54
C GLY A 62 5.10 1.46 -1.10
N LEU A 63 4.63 0.41 -1.77
CA LEU A 63 5.09 -0.96 -1.46
C LEU A 63 6.56 -1.18 -1.84
N ASP A 64 7.03 -0.60 -2.96
CA ASP A 64 8.45 -0.66 -3.34
C ASP A 64 9.30 0.14 -2.33
N VAL A 65 8.79 1.30 -1.87
CA VAL A 65 9.42 2.09 -0.78
C VAL A 65 9.51 1.27 0.50
N LEU A 66 8.42 0.63 0.92
CA LEU A 66 8.37 -0.20 2.11
C LEU A 66 9.39 -1.34 2.05
N GLN A 67 9.43 -2.08 0.94
CA GLN A 67 10.35 -3.21 0.77
C GLN A 67 11.81 -2.77 0.85
N GLU A 68 12.18 -1.69 0.15
CA GLU A 68 13.55 -1.19 0.15
C GLU A 68 13.93 -0.58 1.51
N LEU A 69 13.00 0.15 2.15
CA LEU A 69 13.21 0.67 3.50
C LEU A 69 13.45 -0.46 4.50
N LYS A 70 12.65 -1.53 4.43
CA LYS A 70 12.80 -2.68 5.35
C LYS A 70 14.06 -3.50 5.11
N GLN A 71 14.62 -3.48 3.91
CA GLN A 71 15.94 -4.07 3.64
C GLN A 71 17.07 -3.29 4.30
N GLN A 72 16.98 -1.95 4.36
CA GLN A 72 18.02 -1.07 4.89
C GLN A 72 17.79 -0.70 6.37
N LYS A 73 16.53 -0.56 6.79
CA LYS A 73 16.11 -0.27 8.17
C LYS A 73 14.99 -1.25 8.59
N PRO A 74 15.31 -2.50 8.95
CA PRO A 74 14.31 -3.53 9.30
C PRO A 74 13.36 -3.12 10.42
N ASP A 75 13.85 -2.32 11.37
CA ASP A 75 13.11 -1.88 12.56
C ASP A 75 12.24 -0.64 12.31
N ALA A 76 12.28 -0.03 11.13
CA ALA A 76 11.46 1.14 10.81
C ALA A 76 9.96 0.82 10.96
N ASN A 77 9.26 1.62 11.75
CA ASN A 77 7.82 1.48 11.91
C ASN A 77 7.09 2.14 10.74
N VAL A 78 6.35 1.36 9.96
CA VAL A 78 5.61 1.87 8.80
C VAL A 78 4.13 1.53 8.95
N LEU A 79 3.30 2.58 9.02
CA LEU A 79 1.85 2.50 8.88
C LEU A 79 1.48 2.84 7.45
N VAL A 80 0.91 1.89 6.74
CA VAL A 80 0.41 2.15 5.40
C VAL A 80 -1.00 2.74 5.46
N LEU A 81 -1.21 3.81 4.71
CA LEU A 81 -2.50 4.48 4.56
C LEU A 81 -2.87 4.50 3.08
N SER A 82 -4.05 3.98 2.70
CA SER A 82 -4.40 3.80 1.29
C SER A 82 -5.89 4.02 1.05
N VAL A 83 -6.25 4.44 -0.17
CA VAL A 83 -7.66 4.47 -0.63
C VAL A 83 -8.20 3.07 -0.93
N HIS A 84 -7.32 2.08 -1.09
CA HIS A 84 -7.74 0.74 -1.45
C HIS A 84 -8.29 -0.04 -0.25
N PRO A 85 -9.29 -0.91 -0.47
CA PRO A 85 -9.83 -1.76 0.58
C PRO A 85 -8.76 -2.64 1.24
N GLU A 86 -8.85 -2.80 2.55
CA GLU A 86 -7.94 -3.60 3.37
C GLU A 86 -7.79 -5.04 2.83
N GLU A 87 -8.88 -5.59 2.30
CA GLU A 87 -8.97 -6.97 1.82
C GLU A 87 -7.93 -7.35 0.76
N HIS A 88 -7.59 -6.41 -0.08
CA HIS A 88 -6.73 -6.67 -1.24
C HIS A 88 -5.26 -6.33 -1.00
N TYR A 89 -5.00 -5.36 -0.14
CA TYR A 89 -3.65 -4.79 0.02
C TYR A 89 -3.00 -5.11 1.37
N ALA A 90 -3.78 -5.20 2.45
CA ALA A 90 -3.22 -5.29 3.79
C ALA A 90 -2.32 -6.51 3.99
N MET A 91 -2.72 -7.69 3.49
CA MET A 91 -1.91 -8.90 3.56
C MET A 91 -0.54 -8.74 2.88
N ARG A 92 -0.49 -8.09 1.72
CA ARG A 92 0.73 -7.87 0.94
C ARG A 92 1.66 -6.91 1.67
N VAL A 93 1.09 -5.83 2.20
CA VAL A 93 1.77 -4.78 2.95
C VAL A 93 2.37 -5.34 4.25
N LEU A 94 1.60 -6.15 4.98
CA LEU A 94 2.08 -6.80 6.21
C LEU A 94 3.19 -7.82 5.92
N LYS A 95 3.07 -8.62 4.85
CA LYS A 95 4.14 -9.53 4.40
C LYS A 95 5.41 -8.79 3.99
N ALA A 96 5.29 -7.58 3.44
CA ALA A 96 6.42 -6.71 3.12
C ALA A 96 7.05 -6.04 4.36
N GLY A 97 6.49 -6.27 5.56
CA GLY A 97 7.05 -5.82 6.82
C GLY A 97 6.40 -4.57 7.41
N ALA A 98 5.28 -4.08 6.89
CA ALA A 98 4.58 -2.97 7.51
C ALA A 98 4.16 -3.28 8.95
N SER A 99 4.06 -2.23 9.76
CA SER A 99 3.61 -2.31 11.15
C SER A 99 2.09 -2.23 11.29
N GLY A 100 1.39 -1.72 10.26
CA GLY A 100 -0.06 -1.65 10.19
C GLY A 100 -0.55 -1.20 8.82
N TYR A 101 -1.86 -1.31 8.63
CA TYR A 101 -2.59 -0.85 7.45
C TYR A 101 -3.88 -0.16 7.90
N LEU A 102 -4.19 0.98 7.30
CA LEU A 102 -5.46 1.69 7.41
C LEU A 102 -5.91 2.17 6.03
N THR A 103 -7.21 2.31 5.87
CA THR A 103 -7.77 3.01 4.72
C THR A 103 -7.76 4.52 4.97
N LYS A 104 -7.72 5.34 3.92
CA LYS A 104 -7.81 6.81 4.04
C LYS A 104 -9.20 7.27 4.51
N GLU A 105 -10.16 6.36 4.57
CA GLU A 105 -11.51 6.58 5.12
C GLU A 105 -11.60 6.30 6.63
N SER A 106 -10.54 5.75 7.23
CA SER A 106 -10.51 5.49 8.67
C SER A 106 -10.67 6.76 9.48
N ALA A 107 -11.40 6.64 10.61
CA ALA A 107 -11.64 7.76 11.50
C ALA A 107 -10.32 8.31 12.09
N PRO A 108 -10.22 9.63 12.35
CA PRO A 108 -9.03 10.24 12.96
C PRO A 108 -8.55 9.55 14.23
N ASP A 109 -9.50 9.15 15.11
CA ASP A 109 -9.17 8.44 16.36
C ASP A 109 -8.51 7.09 16.11
N GLU A 110 -8.88 6.39 15.05
CA GLU A 110 -8.29 5.13 14.66
C GLU A 110 -6.84 5.31 14.20
N LEU A 111 -6.56 6.37 13.44
CA LEU A 111 -5.21 6.74 13.03
C LEU A 111 -4.32 7.03 14.25
N VAL A 112 -4.80 7.84 15.19
CA VAL A 112 -4.08 8.18 16.42
C VAL A 112 -3.78 6.93 17.25
N MET A 113 -4.76 6.03 17.39
CA MET A 113 -4.60 4.77 18.10
C MET A 113 -3.57 3.86 17.40
N ALA A 114 -3.60 3.77 16.07
CA ALA A 114 -2.62 2.99 15.30
C ALA A 114 -1.20 3.53 15.49
N ILE A 115 -1.01 4.86 15.39
CA ILE A 115 0.27 5.52 15.61
C ILE A 115 0.84 5.18 17.00
N ARG A 116 0.06 5.35 18.06
CA ARG A 116 0.50 5.05 19.45
C ARG A 116 0.87 3.58 19.63
N ARG A 117 0.08 2.69 19.07
CA ARG A 117 0.33 1.25 19.19
C ARG A 117 1.60 0.82 18.46
N ILE A 118 1.82 1.38 17.28
CA ILE A 118 3.00 1.08 16.46
C ILE A 118 4.27 1.70 17.07
N SER A 119 4.21 2.91 17.59
CA SER A 119 5.37 3.55 18.26
C SER A 119 5.84 2.81 19.51
N GLN A 120 4.97 1.94 20.08
CA GLN A 120 5.33 1.03 21.18
C GLN A 120 5.90 -0.32 20.68
N GLY A 121 6.21 -0.45 19.40
CA GLY A 121 6.72 -1.68 18.79
C GLY A 121 5.66 -2.76 18.53
N ARG A 122 4.37 -2.44 18.64
CA ARG A 122 3.27 -3.37 18.40
C ARG A 122 2.76 -3.24 16.95
N LYS A 123 2.22 -4.32 16.40
CA LYS A 123 1.49 -4.26 15.13
C LYS A 123 0.10 -3.67 15.34
N TYR A 124 -0.39 -2.92 14.36
CA TYR A 124 -1.78 -2.49 14.28
C TYR A 124 -2.48 -3.25 13.17
N ILE A 125 -3.48 -4.02 13.54
CA ILE A 125 -4.29 -4.85 12.64
C ILE A 125 -5.74 -4.66 13.07
N THR A 126 -6.63 -4.36 12.12
CA THR A 126 -8.08 -4.27 12.38
C THR A 126 -8.63 -5.66 12.72
N ASN A 127 -9.78 -5.72 13.38
CA ASN A 127 -10.42 -6.99 13.69
C ASN A 127 -10.78 -7.77 12.42
N SER A 128 -11.28 -7.07 11.39
CA SER A 128 -11.59 -7.66 10.08
C SER A 128 -10.37 -8.35 9.47
N LEU A 129 -9.22 -7.67 9.47
CA LEU A 129 -7.99 -8.22 8.94
C LEU A 129 -7.46 -9.39 9.78
N ALA A 130 -7.60 -9.32 11.10
CA ALA A 130 -7.20 -10.42 12.00
C ALA A 130 -7.97 -11.70 11.73
N GLU A 131 -9.28 -11.63 11.50
CA GLU A 131 -10.11 -12.78 11.13
C GLU A 131 -9.68 -13.40 9.80
N LYS A 132 -9.38 -12.57 8.79
CA LYS A 132 -8.89 -13.03 7.49
C LYS A 132 -7.51 -13.69 7.58
N LEU A 133 -6.61 -13.11 8.38
CA LEU A 133 -5.30 -13.70 8.64
C LEU A 133 -5.42 -15.08 9.30
N ALA A 134 -6.33 -15.24 10.27
CA ALA A 134 -6.62 -16.52 10.91
C ALA A 134 -7.11 -17.55 9.89
N GLY A 135 -8.05 -17.17 9.00
CA GLY A 135 -8.54 -18.04 7.93
C GLY A 135 -7.46 -18.51 6.95
N VAL A 136 -6.50 -17.64 6.61
CA VAL A 136 -5.36 -18.00 5.73
C VAL A 136 -4.39 -18.97 6.43
N ILE A 137 -4.22 -18.86 7.74
CA ILE A 137 -3.39 -19.80 8.53
C ILE A 137 -4.04 -21.17 8.58
N GLU A 138 -5.36 -21.22 8.74
CA GLU A 138 -6.11 -22.48 8.78
C GLU A 138 -6.16 -23.21 7.43
N ARG A 139 -6.10 -22.46 6.31
CA ARG A 139 -6.16 -23.00 4.94
C ARG A 139 -5.02 -22.45 4.07
N PRO A 140 -3.78 -22.92 4.22
CA PRO A 140 -2.61 -22.40 3.48
C PRO A 140 -2.73 -22.51 1.95
N THR A 141 -3.63 -23.35 1.44
CA THR A 141 -3.88 -23.58 0.00
C THR A 141 -4.71 -22.49 -0.66
N ASP A 142 -5.37 -21.63 0.11
CA ASP A 142 -6.26 -20.58 -0.41
C ASP A 142 -5.54 -19.22 -0.64
N VAL A 143 -4.23 -19.22 -0.83
CA VAL A 143 -3.50 -17.98 -1.17
C VAL A 143 -3.89 -17.55 -2.58
N PRO A 144 -4.58 -16.40 -2.76
CA PRO A 144 -5.03 -15.97 -4.07
C PRO A 144 -3.86 -15.79 -5.04
N LEU A 145 -4.02 -16.19 -6.31
CA LEU A 145 -2.96 -16.08 -7.33
C LEU A 145 -2.40 -14.66 -7.44
N HIS A 146 -3.26 -13.64 -7.32
CA HIS A 146 -2.86 -12.24 -7.39
C HIS A 146 -1.91 -11.80 -6.27
N SER A 147 -1.79 -12.57 -5.18
CA SER A 147 -0.83 -12.27 -4.10
C SER A 147 0.64 -12.41 -4.54
N THR A 148 0.89 -13.08 -5.67
CA THR A 148 2.23 -13.26 -6.24
C THR A 148 2.68 -12.08 -7.12
N LEU A 149 1.76 -11.18 -7.46
CA LEU A 149 2.03 -10.03 -8.29
C LEU A 149 2.78 -8.94 -7.51
N SER A 150 3.70 -8.22 -8.16
CA SER A 150 4.21 -6.95 -7.61
C SER A 150 3.11 -5.90 -7.57
N GLU A 151 3.32 -4.79 -6.84
CA GLU A 151 2.35 -3.70 -6.75
C GLU A 151 1.96 -3.15 -8.14
N ARG A 152 2.96 -2.88 -8.96
CA ARG A 152 2.77 -2.39 -10.33
C ARG A 152 1.99 -3.38 -11.20
N GLU A 153 2.30 -4.67 -11.08
CA GLU A 153 1.58 -5.73 -11.78
C GLU A 153 0.14 -5.82 -11.29
N PHE A 154 -0.09 -5.76 -9.98
CA PHE A 154 -1.42 -5.82 -9.41
C PHE A 154 -2.27 -4.63 -9.84
N ARG A 155 -1.75 -3.41 -9.76
CA ARG A 155 -2.44 -2.19 -10.22
C ARG A 155 -2.79 -2.25 -11.71
N VAL A 156 -1.85 -2.69 -12.56
CA VAL A 156 -2.11 -2.91 -13.99
C VAL A 156 -3.19 -3.99 -14.20
N MET A 157 -3.19 -5.06 -13.41
CA MET A 157 -4.21 -6.11 -13.46
C MET A 157 -5.60 -5.55 -13.14
N VAL A 158 -5.74 -4.79 -12.05
CA VAL A 158 -7.01 -4.17 -11.63
C VAL A 158 -7.52 -3.23 -12.71
N MET A 159 -6.67 -2.35 -13.26
CA MET A 159 -7.07 -1.44 -14.34
C MET A 159 -7.51 -2.18 -15.63
N ILE A 160 -6.83 -3.29 -16.00
CA ILE A 160 -7.29 -4.14 -17.11
C ILE A 160 -8.66 -4.74 -16.79
N ALA A 161 -8.89 -5.20 -15.58
CA ALA A 161 -10.14 -5.78 -15.12
C ALA A 161 -11.29 -4.74 -15.14
N SER A 162 -11.00 -3.48 -14.80
CA SER A 162 -11.93 -2.34 -14.89
C SER A 162 -12.15 -1.82 -16.31
N GLY A 163 -11.57 -2.48 -17.32
CA GLY A 163 -11.82 -2.17 -18.74
C GLY A 163 -10.91 -1.10 -19.35
N TYR A 164 -9.89 -0.63 -18.64
CA TYR A 164 -8.93 0.34 -19.19
C TYR A 164 -8.09 -0.28 -20.31
N SER A 165 -7.91 0.46 -21.39
CA SER A 165 -6.98 0.09 -22.45
C SER A 165 -5.52 0.27 -22.00
N ILE A 166 -4.60 -0.45 -22.64
CA ILE A 166 -3.16 -0.33 -22.36
C ILE A 166 -2.66 1.14 -22.49
N LYS A 167 -3.27 1.90 -23.42
CA LYS A 167 -2.94 3.31 -23.63
C LYS A 167 -3.40 4.16 -22.42
N GLN A 168 -4.63 4.02 -21.97
CA GLN A 168 -5.15 4.71 -20.79
C GLN A 168 -4.31 4.37 -19.55
N ILE A 169 -4.01 3.09 -19.32
CA ILE A 169 -3.15 2.65 -18.21
C ILE A 169 -1.77 3.31 -18.29
N SER A 170 -1.21 3.46 -19.51
CA SER A 170 0.11 4.09 -19.67
C SER A 170 0.09 5.58 -19.34
N GLU A 171 -0.99 6.26 -19.67
CA GLU A 171 -1.22 7.69 -19.36
C GLU A 171 -1.42 7.88 -17.86
N ASP A 172 -2.32 7.10 -17.23
CA ASP A 172 -2.65 7.22 -15.80
C ASP A 172 -1.49 6.85 -14.87
N LEU A 173 -0.66 5.88 -15.28
CA LEU A 173 0.50 5.44 -14.47
C LEU A 173 1.81 6.15 -14.83
N PHE A 174 1.78 7.10 -15.78
CA PHE A 174 2.98 7.78 -16.32
C PHE A 174 4.05 6.80 -16.81
N LEU A 175 3.61 5.75 -17.52
CA LEU A 175 4.48 4.69 -18.06
C LEU A 175 4.43 4.67 -19.59
N SER A 176 5.43 4.03 -20.22
CA SER A 176 5.35 3.75 -21.66
C SER A 176 4.36 2.61 -21.93
N ILE A 177 3.69 2.63 -23.10
CA ILE A 177 2.82 1.54 -23.57
C ILE A 177 3.57 0.20 -23.55
N LYS A 178 4.85 0.20 -23.91
CA LYS A 178 5.73 -0.98 -23.88
C LYS A 178 5.89 -1.53 -22.47
N THR A 179 6.05 -0.64 -21.48
CA THR A 179 6.19 -1.02 -20.06
C THR A 179 4.90 -1.67 -19.54
N VAL A 180 3.73 -1.07 -19.83
CA VAL A 180 2.43 -1.64 -19.44
C VAL A 180 2.20 -2.98 -20.10
N SER A 181 2.53 -3.13 -21.40
CA SER A 181 2.45 -4.40 -22.12
C SER A 181 3.36 -5.48 -21.50
N THR A 182 4.53 -5.08 -21.01
CA THR A 182 5.45 -5.99 -20.30
C THR A 182 4.84 -6.45 -18.98
N TYR A 183 4.23 -5.54 -18.20
CA TYR A 183 3.52 -5.91 -16.97
C TYR A 183 2.38 -6.87 -17.26
N ARG A 184 1.55 -6.57 -18.26
CA ARG A 184 0.47 -7.48 -18.68
C ARG A 184 0.99 -8.90 -18.98
N THR A 185 2.08 -9.02 -19.74
CA THR A 185 2.66 -10.32 -20.07
C THR A 185 3.16 -11.05 -18.81
N ARG A 186 3.79 -10.34 -17.88
CA ARG A 186 4.26 -10.90 -16.61
C ARG A 186 3.10 -11.36 -15.73
N ILE A 187 2.02 -10.58 -15.66
CA ILE A 187 0.80 -10.93 -14.92
C ILE A 187 0.23 -12.24 -15.45
N LEU A 188 -0.02 -12.33 -16.76
CA LEU A 188 -0.56 -13.54 -17.37
C LEU A 188 0.33 -14.77 -17.09
N LYS A 189 1.66 -14.61 -17.17
CA LYS A 189 2.61 -15.68 -16.86
C LYS A 189 2.58 -16.09 -15.39
N LYS A 190 2.61 -15.13 -14.45
CA LYS A 190 2.62 -15.42 -13.01
C LYS A 190 1.33 -16.08 -12.54
N MET A 191 0.20 -15.66 -13.10
CA MET A 191 -1.12 -16.21 -12.78
C MET A 191 -1.50 -17.43 -13.61
N ASN A 192 -0.63 -17.84 -14.56
CA ASN A 192 -0.87 -18.94 -15.48
C ASN A 192 -2.13 -18.77 -16.33
N PHE A 193 -2.41 -17.53 -16.77
CA PHE A 193 -3.54 -17.19 -17.64
C PHE A 193 -3.11 -17.06 -19.09
N LYS A 194 -3.99 -17.48 -20.02
CA LYS A 194 -3.74 -17.47 -21.47
C LYS A 194 -4.04 -16.09 -22.11
N ASN A 195 -4.98 -15.35 -21.55
CA ASN A 195 -5.47 -14.10 -22.14
C ASN A 195 -6.11 -13.19 -21.09
N ASN A 196 -6.50 -11.96 -21.53
CA ASN A 196 -7.16 -11.00 -20.63
C ASN A 196 -8.55 -11.46 -20.16
N SER A 197 -9.26 -12.29 -20.93
CA SER A 197 -10.59 -12.74 -20.51
C SER A 197 -10.53 -13.61 -19.27
N GLU A 198 -9.49 -14.45 -19.13
CA GLU A 198 -9.25 -15.24 -17.92
C GLU A 198 -8.87 -14.34 -16.75
N LEU A 199 -8.05 -13.31 -16.99
CA LEU A 199 -7.68 -12.32 -15.99
C LEU A 199 -8.91 -11.54 -15.48
N ILE A 200 -9.76 -11.04 -16.39
CA ILE A 200 -10.95 -10.28 -16.05
C ILE A 200 -11.93 -11.15 -15.25
N ARG A 201 -12.18 -12.38 -15.69
CA ARG A 201 -13.05 -13.33 -14.98
C ARG A 201 -12.55 -13.57 -13.57
N TYR A 202 -11.27 -13.88 -13.40
CA TYR A 202 -10.64 -14.07 -12.10
C TYR A 202 -10.80 -12.83 -11.21
N SER A 203 -10.60 -11.65 -11.77
CA SER A 203 -10.72 -10.39 -11.03
C SER A 203 -12.14 -10.16 -10.51
N ILE A 204 -13.16 -10.46 -11.33
CA ILE A 204 -14.58 -10.36 -10.95
C ILE A 204 -14.89 -11.38 -9.82
N GLU A 205 -14.45 -12.63 -9.96
CA GLU A 205 -14.65 -13.69 -8.97
C GLU A 205 -14.03 -13.36 -7.60
N HIS A 206 -12.99 -12.52 -7.58
CA HIS A 206 -12.26 -12.10 -6.37
C HIS A 206 -12.58 -10.66 -5.94
N GLY A 207 -13.57 -10.00 -6.56
CA GLY A 207 -13.94 -8.63 -6.21
C GLY A 207 -12.87 -7.59 -6.55
N LEU A 208 -11.97 -7.88 -7.51
CA LEU A 208 -10.92 -6.97 -7.96
C LEU A 208 -11.40 -6.22 -9.21
N GLY A 209 -11.41 -4.88 -9.19
CA GLY A 209 -11.74 -4.07 -10.37
C GLY A 209 -13.17 -3.51 -10.41
N ASN A 210 -13.84 -3.41 -9.28
CA ASN A 210 -15.10 -2.67 -9.10
C ASN A 210 -14.83 -1.40 -8.27
N ASP A 211 -14.14 -0.43 -8.87
CA ASP A 211 -14.10 0.95 -8.40
C ASP A 211 -14.72 1.87 -9.45
#